data_a3edf1b6a03a44a07af69b100e5c7206
#
_entry.id   a3edf1b6a03a44a07af69b100e5c7206
#
_cell.length_a   1.000
_cell.length_b   1.000
_cell.length_c   1.000
_cell.angle_alpha   90.00
_cell.angle_beta   90.00
_cell.angle_gamma   90.00
#
_symmetry.space_group_name_H-M   'P 1'
#
loop_
_entity.id
_entity.type
_entity.pdbx_description
1 polymer ?
#
loop_
_entity_poly.entity_id
_entity_poly.type
_entity_poly.pdbx_seq_one_letter_code
_entity_poly.pdbx_strand_id
1 'polypeptide(L)'
;MKPGTTGASLAAVCLALAAAGTARSEEVTICFNYGCSSEAKVSYSPLELGQVQSELADADSPLAEREGVARAVGWLYFYAGLQSPIWRDRGGNLDDGGLPGQMDCIDHSTNTTAYLQLLERRGWLRYHSVGERVDRGTLLTVHWGARLVERGSAAEWVVDSWFLDPGHPAIIYPLKEWLAGARPPGTEIFRFPW
;
A
#
# COMPACT_ATOMS: atom_id res chain seq x y z
N MET A 1 -44.66 48.08 -44.87
CA MET A 1 -43.30 48.03 -44.34
C MET A 1 -43.39 47.62 -42.86
N LYS A 2 -42.93 46.39 -42.50
CA LYS A 2 -42.84 45.91 -41.12
C LYS A 2 -41.36 45.78 -40.78
N PRO A 3 -40.90 46.26 -39.62
CA PRO A 3 -39.53 46.06 -39.19
C PRO A 3 -39.34 44.65 -38.57
N GLY A 4 -38.29 43.96 -39.02
CA GLY A 4 -37.88 42.68 -38.49
C GLY A 4 -37.15 42.81 -37.15
N THR A 5 -37.56 42.03 -36.21
CA THR A 5 -36.91 41.90 -34.91
C THR A 5 -35.80 40.83 -34.98
N THR A 6 -34.57 41.27 -34.89
CA THR A 6 -33.38 40.39 -34.76
C THR A 6 -33.30 39.92 -33.30
N GLY A 7 -33.59 38.64 -33.08
CA GLY A 7 -33.40 38.01 -31.77
C GLY A 7 -31.91 37.64 -31.61
N ALA A 8 -31.27 38.24 -30.64
CA ALA A 8 -29.93 37.87 -30.19
C ALA A 8 -30.01 36.65 -29.27
N SER A 9 -29.51 35.51 -29.74
CA SER A 9 -29.32 34.32 -28.89
C SER A 9 -28.12 34.50 -27.97
N LEU A 10 -28.36 34.65 -26.70
CA LEU A 10 -27.33 34.57 -25.66
C LEU A 10 -26.98 33.08 -25.42
N ALA A 11 -25.82 32.65 -25.96
CA ALA A 11 -25.25 31.36 -25.63
C ALA A 11 -24.69 31.43 -24.21
N ALA A 12 -25.35 30.75 -23.28
CA ALA A 12 -24.84 30.56 -21.91
C ALA A 12 -23.66 29.60 -21.94
N VAL A 13 -22.45 30.10 -21.77
CA VAL A 13 -21.24 29.30 -21.56
C VAL A 13 -21.26 28.82 -20.11
N CYS A 14 -21.64 27.55 -19.89
CA CYS A 14 -21.48 26.90 -18.61
C CYS A 14 -19.96 26.58 -18.41
N LEU A 15 -19.29 27.43 -17.62
CA LEU A 15 -17.96 27.13 -17.10
C LEU A 15 -18.09 26.02 -16.07
N ALA A 16 -17.77 24.79 -16.45
CA ALA A 16 -17.59 23.71 -15.49
C ALA A 16 -16.31 24.01 -14.68
N LEU A 17 -16.47 24.54 -13.47
CA LEU A 17 -15.39 24.56 -12.49
C LEU A 17 -15.10 23.10 -12.14
N ALA A 18 -14.05 22.53 -12.75
CA ALA A 18 -13.43 21.35 -12.24
C ALA A 18 -12.94 21.68 -10.83
N ALA A 19 -13.61 21.14 -9.81
CA ALA A 19 -13.14 21.19 -8.44
C ALA A 19 -11.79 20.46 -8.41
N ALA A 20 -10.69 21.20 -8.57
CA ALA A 20 -9.36 20.74 -8.25
C ALA A 20 -9.40 20.43 -6.75
N GLY A 21 -9.65 19.18 -6.40
CA GLY A 21 -9.56 18.70 -5.03
C GLY A 21 -8.17 19.11 -4.54
N THR A 22 -8.11 20.00 -3.54
CA THR A 22 -6.84 20.40 -2.93
C THR A 22 -6.16 19.14 -2.46
N ALA A 23 -5.04 18.81 -3.11
CA ALA A 23 -4.22 17.69 -2.71
C ALA A 23 -3.79 17.93 -1.26
N ARG A 24 -4.41 17.21 -0.32
CA ARG A 24 -4.12 17.34 1.12
C ARG A 24 -3.06 16.31 1.48
N SER A 25 -2.17 16.71 2.39
CA SER A 25 -1.29 15.78 3.08
C SER A 25 -2.10 14.72 3.83
N GLU A 26 -1.52 13.56 4.03
CA GLU A 26 -2.07 12.48 4.85
C GLU A 26 -1.09 12.13 5.95
N GLU A 27 -1.60 11.79 7.11
CA GLU A 27 -0.81 11.26 8.22
C GLU A 27 -1.16 9.79 8.42
N VAL A 28 -0.15 8.94 8.50
CA VAL A 28 -0.30 7.52 8.82
C VAL A 28 0.56 7.21 10.03
N THR A 29 -0.02 6.54 11.01
CA THR A 29 0.75 5.96 12.11
C THR A 29 1.34 4.64 11.65
N ILE A 30 2.65 4.51 11.79
CA ILE A 30 3.40 3.27 11.54
C ILE A 30 3.97 2.75 12.85
N CYS A 31 4.22 1.44 12.91
CA CYS A 31 4.87 0.82 14.06
C CYS A 31 6.17 0.11 13.68
N PHE A 32 7.03 -0.12 14.68
CA PHE A 32 8.36 -0.72 14.53
C PHE A 32 8.89 -1.20 15.90
N ASN A 33 10.09 -1.75 15.92
CA ASN A 33 10.76 -2.32 17.10
C ASN A 33 10.11 -3.62 17.58
N TYR A 34 9.65 -4.48 16.65
CA TYR A 34 9.05 -5.79 16.88
C TYR A 34 7.73 -5.75 17.67
N GLY A 35 6.71 -6.34 17.08
CA GLY A 35 5.40 -6.42 17.69
C GLY A 35 4.72 -5.07 17.92
N CYS A 36 5.04 -4.07 17.11
CA CYS A 36 4.53 -2.70 17.24
C CYS A 36 4.82 -2.07 18.60
N SER A 37 6.00 -2.34 19.20
CA SER A 37 6.37 -1.79 20.51
C SER A 37 6.67 -0.28 20.48
N SER A 38 6.87 0.29 19.28
CA SER A 38 7.04 1.73 19.06
C SER A 38 6.20 2.18 17.88
N GLU A 39 5.81 3.46 17.90
CA GLU A 39 5.03 4.08 16.84
C GLU A 39 5.62 5.42 16.42
N ALA A 40 5.38 5.81 15.17
CA ALA A 40 5.66 7.14 14.65
C ALA A 40 4.53 7.59 13.72
N LYS A 41 4.27 8.90 13.71
CA LYS A 41 3.39 9.54 12.74
C LYS A 41 4.22 10.01 11.55
N VAL A 42 3.85 9.55 10.37
CA VAL A 42 4.48 9.89 9.10
C VAL A 42 3.52 10.75 8.29
N SER A 43 3.99 11.89 7.83
CA SER A 43 3.20 12.80 7.00
C SER A 43 3.61 12.66 5.54
N TYR A 44 2.65 12.38 4.68
CA TYR A 44 2.83 12.32 3.23
C TYR A 44 2.34 13.61 2.59
N SER A 45 3.23 14.34 1.95
CA SER A 45 2.90 15.56 1.20
C SER A 45 2.07 15.26 -0.05
N PRO A 46 1.39 16.27 -0.63
CA PRO A 46 0.68 16.09 -1.90
C PRO A 46 1.54 15.57 -3.05
N LEU A 47 2.83 15.94 -3.08
CA LEU A 47 3.76 15.49 -4.11
C LEU A 47 4.08 14.00 -3.95
N GLU A 48 4.38 13.56 -2.73
CA GLU A 48 4.65 12.15 -2.42
C GLU A 48 3.42 11.28 -2.68
N LEU A 49 2.23 11.77 -2.29
CA LEU A 49 0.97 11.08 -2.59
C LEU A 49 0.68 11.03 -4.10
N GLY A 50 1.08 12.08 -4.85
CA GLY A 50 1.00 12.07 -6.30
C GLY A 50 1.88 11.00 -6.93
N GLN A 51 3.11 10.80 -6.42
CA GLN A 51 3.98 9.70 -6.83
C GLN A 51 3.34 8.33 -6.54
N VAL A 52 2.83 8.14 -5.33
CA VAL A 52 2.14 6.90 -4.93
C VAL A 52 0.92 6.64 -5.83
N GLN A 53 0.11 7.67 -6.11
CA GLN A 53 -1.07 7.56 -6.97
C GLN A 53 -0.70 7.17 -8.40
N SER A 54 0.41 7.69 -8.93
CA SER A 54 0.85 7.41 -10.32
C SER A 54 1.12 5.93 -10.56
N GLU A 55 1.50 5.18 -9.52
CA GLU A 55 1.70 3.72 -9.64
C GLU A 55 0.40 2.94 -9.90
N LEU A 56 -0.75 3.55 -9.60
CA LEU A 56 -2.07 2.92 -9.72
C LEU A 56 -2.94 3.55 -10.82
N ALA A 57 -2.53 4.72 -11.35
CA ALA A 57 -3.37 5.54 -12.21
C ALA A 57 -3.83 4.79 -13.49
N ASP A 58 -2.92 4.08 -14.12
CA ASP A 58 -3.12 3.40 -15.40
C ASP A 58 -3.49 1.90 -15.23
N ALA A 59 -3.71 1.43 -13.99
CA ALA A 59 -4.09 0.04 -13.77
C ALA A 59 -5.48 -0.23 -14.40
N ASP A 60 -5.53 -1.07 -15.43
CA ASP A 60 -6.71 -1.41 -16.21
C ASP A 60 -7.26 -2.82 -15.90
N SER A 61 -6.62 -3.52 -14.98
CA SER A 61 -6.95 -4.90 -14.60
C SER A 61 -6.59 -5.16 -13.14
N PRO A 62 -7.18 -6.20 -12.52
CA PRO A 62 -6.78 -6.62 -11.16
C PRO A 62 -5.28 -6.94 -11.04
N LEU A 63 -4.67 -7.52 -12.06
CA LEU A 63 -3.24 -7.80 -12.07
C LEU A 63 -2.42 -6.50 -12.08
N ALA A 64 -2.72 -5.58 -12.99
CA ALA A 64 -2.02 -4.30 -13.08
C ALA A 64 -2.16 -3.48 -11.78
N GLU A 65 -3.33 -3.53 -11.13
CA GLU A 65 -3.53 -2.87 -9.84
C GLU A 65 -2.66 -3.50 -8.74
N ARG A 66 -2.54 -4.82 -8.68
CA ARG A 66 -1.64 -5.47 -7.71
C ARG A 66 -0.17 -5.08 -7.92
N GLU A 67 0.29 -5.04 -9.16
CA GLU A 67 1.65 -4.56 -9.48
C GLU A 67 1.85 -3.11 -9.07
N GLY A 68 0.85 -2.25 -9.30
CA GLY A 68 0.84 -0.86 -8.84
C GLY A 68 0.86 -0.77 -7.31
N VAL A 69 0.04 -1.57 -6.62
CA VAL A 69 0.02 -1.65 -5.15
C VAL A 69 1.39 -2.04 -4.60
N ALA A 70 2.06 -3.03 -5.19
CA ALA A 70 3.39 -3.44 -4.76
C ALA A 70 4.38 -2.25 -4.75
N ARG A 71 4.42 -1.47 -5.84
CA ARG A 71 5.28 -0.29 -5.97
C ARG A 71 4.82 0.86 -5.06
N ALA A 72 3.53 1.11 -4.97
CA ALA A 72 2.95 2.14 -4.10
C ALA A 72 3.30 1.92 -2.63
N VAL A 73 3.23 0.67 -2.14
CA VAL A 73 3.67 0.29 -0.79
C VAL A 73 5.16 0.56 -0.61
N GLY A 74 6.00 0.24 -1.60
CA GLY A 74 7.43 0.57 -1.57
C GLY A 74 7.67 2.07 -1.39
N TRP A 75 7.00 2.92 -2.17
CA TRP A 75 7.11 4.38 -2.02
C TRP A 75 6.68 4.87 -0.63
N LEU A 76 5.57 4.33 -0.10
CA LEU A 76 5.11 4.70 1.24
C LEU A 76 6.13 4.33 2.31
N TYR A 77 6.75 3.15 2.24
CA TYR A 77 7.85 2.76 3.12
C TYR A 77 9.10 3.65 2.94
N PHE A 78 9.45 3.98 1.70
CA PHE A 78 10.57 4.87 1.42
C PHE A 78 10.40 6.24 2.11
N TYR A 79 9.25 6.90 1.90
CA TYR A 79 8.97 8.19 2.52
C TYR A 79 8.85 8.10 4.05
N ALA A 80 8.33 6.99 4.57
CA ALA A 80 8.29 6.73 6.01
C ALA A 80 9.71 6.59 6.59
N GLY A 81 10.62 5.94 5.86
CA GLY A 81 12.02 5.81 6.24
C GLY A 81 12.77 7.15 6.31
N LEU A 82 12.37 8.15 5.52
CA LEU A 82 12.94 9.51 5.60
C LEU A 82 12.54 10.26 6.89
N GLN A 83 11.45 9.83 7.55
CA GLN A 83 10.86 10.51 8.70
C GLN A 83 10.95 9.70 10.01
N SER A 84 11.37 8.45 9.95
CA SER A 84 11.38 7.53 11.08
C SER A 84 12.60 6.61 11.01
N PRO A 85 12.96 5.89 12.07
CA PRO A 85 14.13 5.02 12.06
C PRO A 85 13.98 3.74 11.22
N ILE A 86 12.83 3.45 10.62
CA ILE A 86 12.57 2.21 9.87
C ILE A 86 13.45 2.03 8.63
N TRP A 87 14.16 3.07 8.17
CA TRP A 87 15.16 2.96 7.10
C TRP A 87 16.31 1.99 7.45
N ARG A 88 16.48 1.66 8.74
CA ARG A 88 17.49 0.71 9.22
C ARG A 88 17.08 -0.73 9.09
N ASP A 89 15.80 -0.98 8.90
CA ASP A 89 15.26 -2.32 8.75
C ASP A 89 15.83 -3.04 7.53
N ARG A 90 15.91 -4.37 7.61
CA ARG A 90 16.39 -5.24 6.54
C ARG A 90 15.37 -6.34 6.28
N GLY A 91 15.10 -6.55 5.01
CA GLY A 91 14.13 -7.56 4.60
C GLY A 91 14.55 -8.97 4.99
N GLY A 92 13.59 -9.77 5.45
CA GLY A 92 13.76 -11.18 5.71
C GLY A 92 14.62 -11.54 6.90
N ASN A 93 15.00 -10.58 7.76
CA ASN A 93 15.80 -10.82 8.94
C ASN A 93 14.96 -11.24 10.15
N LEU A 94 15.55 -12.03 11.04
CA LEU A 94 14.98 -12.42 12.33
C LEU A 94 15.92 -12.10 13.51
N ASP A 95 17.18 -11.70 13.23
CA ASP A 95 18.25 -11.67 14.22
C ASP A 95 18.70 -10.27 14.61
N ASP A 96 18.04 -9.23 14.14
CA ASP A 96 18.41 -7.84 14.41
C ASP A 96 17.52 -7.17 15.49
N GLY A 97 16.75 -7.96 16.21
CA GLY A 97 15.93 -7.50 17.32
C GLY A 97 16.73 -6.71 18.35
N GLY A 98 16.18 -5.54 18.73
CA GLY A 98 16.82 -4.64 19.70
C GLY A 98 17.57 -3.46 19.07
N LEU A 99 17.72 -3.40 17.75
CA LEU A 99 18.19 -2.20 17.08
C LEU A 99 17.02 -1.25 16.77
N PRO A 100 17.14 0.06 17.05
CA PRO A 100 16.05 1.00 16.79
C PRO A 100 15.66 1.05 15.31
N GLY A 101 14.37 0.87 15.03
CA GLY A 101 13.81 0.96 13.69
C GLY A 101 13.65 -0.38 12.96
N GLN A 102 14.11 -1.48 13.55
CA GLN A 102 13.91 -2.82 12.99
C GLN A 102 12.44 -3.24 13.08
N MET A 103 11.99 -4.04 12.11
CA MET A 103 10.61 -4.45 11.99
C MET A 103 10.49 -5.98 11.83
N ASP A 104 9.56 -6.58 12.56
CA ASP A 104 9.14 -7.96 12.34
C ASP A 104 7.92 -8.05 11.39
N CYS A 105 7.43 -9.25 11.16
CA CYS A 105 6.26 -9.47 10.30
C CYS A 105 4.96 -8.84 10.86
N ILE A 106 4.88 -8.61 12.18
CA ILE A 106 3.73 -7.91 12.80
C ILE A 106 3.78 -6.43 12.42
N ASP A 107 4.94 -5.79 12.57
CA ASP A 107 5.15 -4.39 12.18
C ASP A 107 4.88 -4.20 10.68
N HIS A 108 5.49 -5.03 9.83
CA HIS A 108 5.31 -4.98 8.38
C HIS A 108 3.86 -5.16 7.97
N SER A 109 3.18 -6.19 8.47
CA SER A 109 1.78 -6.43 8.10
C SER A 109 0.83 -5.35 8.61
N THR A 110 1.12 -4.77 9.78
CA THR A 110 0.34 -3.64 10.34
C THR A 110 0.51 -2.39 9.49
N ASN A 111 1.75 -2.01 9.20
CA ASN A 111 2.07 -0.84 8.39
C ASN A 111 1.53 -0.99 6.96
N THR A 112 1.74 -2.15 6.33
CA THR A 112 1.22 -2.43 4.98
C THR A 112 -0.30 -2.36 4.96
N THR A 113 -1.00 -2.89 5.97
CA THR A 113 -2.46 -2.76 6.05
C THR A 113 -2.89 -1.29 6.18
N ALA A 114 -2.20 -0.48 6.97
CA ALA A 114 -2.49 0.96 7.08
C ALA A 114 -2.27 1.69 5.74
N TYR A 115 -1.24 1.31 4.98
CA TYR A 115 -0.98 1.85 3.63
C TYR A 115 -2.05 1.41 2.63
N LEU A 116 -2.45 0.16 2.62
CA LEU A 116 -3.53 -0.32 1.75
C LEU A 116 -4.84 0.40 2.06
N GLN A 117 -5.16 0.61 3.34
CA GLN A 117 -6.31 1.40 3.77
C GLN A 117 -6.23 2.86 3.33
N LEU A 118 -5.03 3.47 3.31
CA LEU A 118 -4.84 4.80 2.74
C LEU A 118 -5.18 4.79 1.24
N LEU A 119 -4.67 3.84 0.46
CA LEU A 119 -4.97 3.70 -0.96
C LEU A 119 -6.48 3.51 -1.21
N GLU A 120 -7.14 2.69 -0.39
CA GLU A 120 -8.58 2.43 -0.47
C GLU A 120 -9.41 3.68 -0.13
N ARG A 121 -9.11 4.37 0.99
CA ARG A 121 -9.81 5.62 1.36
C ARG A 121 -9.65 6.72 0.32
N ARG A 122 -8.54 6.75 -0.40
CA ARG A 122 -8.28 7.66 -1.52
C ARG A 122 -9.02 7.27 -2.81
N GLY A 123 -9.68 6.11 -2.84
CA GLY A 123 -10.35 5.58 -4.02
C GLY A 123 -9.39 5.14 -5.14
N TRP A 124 -8.14 4.82 -4.79
CA TRP A 124 -7.11 4.40 -5.75
C TRP A 124 -7.14 2.90 -6.01
N LEU A 125 -7.80 2.11 -5.14
CA LEU A 125 -8.08 0.69 -5.36
C LEU A 125 -9.43 0.53 -6.08
N ARG A 126 -9.38 0.19 -7.36
CA ARG A 126 -10.56 -0.03 -8.19
C ARG A 126 -11.02 -1.49 -8.21
N TYR A 127 -10.05 -2.38 -8.24
CA TYR A 127 -10.28 -3.83 -8.39
C TYR A 127 -10.17 -4.61 -7.09
N HIS A 128 -9.62 -4.00 -6.03
CA HIS A 128 -9.46 -4.67 -4.74
C HIS A 128 -10.07 -3.87 -3.59
N SER A 129 -10.33 -4.58 -2.51
CA SER A 129 -10.63 -4.02 -1.18
C SER A 129 -9.65 -4.58 -0.16
N VAL A 130 -9.45 -3.85 0.93
CA VAL A 130 -8.57 -4.27 2.01
C VAL A 130 -9.30 -5.24 2.92
N GLY A 131 -8.69 -6.40 3.19
CA GLY A 131 -9.16 -7.38 4.16
C GLY A 131 -8.39 -7.30 5.49
N GLU A 132 -8.84 -8.10 6.46
CA GLU A 132 -8.08 -8.28 7.69
C GLU A 132 -6.75 -8.98 7.42
N ARG A 133 -5.73 -8.68 8.22
CA ARG A 133 -4.44 -9.36 8.13
C ARG A 133 -4.62 -10.87 8.26
N VAL A 134 -3.74 -11.61 7.64
CA VAL A 134 -3.69 -13.06 7.69
C VAL A 134 -2.35 -13.53 8.23
N ASP A 135 -2.37 -14.69 8.89
CA ASP A 135 -1.15 -15.33 9.34
C ASP A 135 -1.01 -16.73 8.76
N ARG A 136 0.22 -17.19 8.73
CA ARG A 136 0.60 -18.57 8.43
C ARG A 136 1.64 -19.04 9.41
N GLY A 137 1.66 -20.31 9.70
CA GLY A 137 2.68 -20.89 10.56
C GLY A 137 2.17 -21.95 11.51
N THR A 138 2.96 -22.18 12.54
CA THR A 138 2.71 -23.15 13.61
C THR A 138 2.64 -22.43 14.95
N LEU A 139 2.45 -23.18 16.04
CA LEU A 139 2.51 -22.63 17.40
C LEU A 139 3.86 -21.98 17.76
N LEU A 140 4.93 -22.31 17.01
CA LEU A 140 6.29 -21.81 17.29
C LEU A 140 6.76 -20.73 16.33
N THR A 141 6.16 -20.64 15.16
CA THR A 141 6.55 -19.67 14.11
C THR A 141 5.31 -19.16 13.41
N VAL A 142 5.05 -17.89 13.56
CA VAL A 142 3.91 -17.21 12.89
C VAL A 142 4.46 -16.12 12.00
N HIS A 143 3.97 -16.05 10.76
CA HIS A 143 4.29 -14.98 9.84
C HIS A 143 3.00 -14.28 9.39
N TRP A 144 2.97 -12.96 9.47
CA TRP A 144 1.81 -12.12 9.18
C TRP A 144 1.96 -11.39 7.83
N GLY A 145 0.83 -11.25 7.11
CA GLY A 145 0.76 -10.47 5.88
C GLY A 145 -0.51 -9.61 5.80
N ALA A 146 -0.46 -8.53 5.06
CA ALA A 146 -1.62 -7.71 4.76
C ALA A 146 -2.44 -8.36 3.64
N ARG A 147 -3.78 -8.20 3.64
CA ARG A 147 -4.66 -8.88 2.69
C ARG A 147 -5.40 -7.92 1.77
N LEU A 148 -5.44 -8.30 0.49
CA LEU A 148 -6.34 -7.73 -0.52
C LEU A 148 -7.38 -8.78 -0.95
N VAL A 149 -8.59 -8.32 -1.23
CA VAL A 149 -9.68 -9.13 -1.78
C VAL A 149 -10.08 -8.53 -3.13
N GLU A 150 -9.99 -9.33 -4.19
CA GLU A 150 -10.34 -8.90 -5.53
C GLU A 150 -11.86 -8.77 -5.68
N ARG A 151 -12.32 -7.59 -6.09
CA ARG A 151 -13.75 -7.32 -6.32
C ARG A 151 -14.25 -8.14 -7.53
N GLY A 152 -15.39 -8.75 -7.39
CA GLY A 152 -16.03 -9.54 -8.45
C GLY A 152 -15.67 -11.02 -8.43
N SER A 153 -14.41 -11.40 -8.23
CA SER A 153 -13.99 -12.82 -8.11
C SER A 153 -13.92 -13.30 -6.67
N ALA A 154 -13.79 -12.39 -5.71
CA ALA A 154 -13.48 -12.67 -4.31
C ALA A 154 -12.15 -13.43 -4.11
N ALA A 155 -11.26 -13.42 -5.09
CA ALA A 155 -9.91 -13.98 -4.95
C ALA A 155 -9.12 -13.17 -3.93
N GLU A 156 -8.36 -13.87 -3.09
CA GLU A 156 -7.61 -13.27 -1.99
C GLU A 156 -6.11 -13.28 -2.25
N TRP A 157 -5.47 -12.17 -1.91
CA TRP A 157 -4.05 -11.93 -2.14
C TRP A 157 -3.39 -11.41 -0.87
N VAL A 158 -2.13 -11.79 -0.66
CA VAL A 158 -1.34 -11.29 0.46
C VAL A 158 -0.28 -10.35 -0.07
N VAL A 159 -0.24 -9.14 0.50
CA VAL A 159 0.80 -8.14 0.28
C VAL A 159 1.79 -8.26 1.42
N ASP A 160 2.96 -8.78 1.12
CA ASP A 160 4.01 -9.09 2.09
C ASP A 160 5.24 -8.23 1.81
N SER A 161 5.47 -7.25 2.67
CA SER A 161 6.59 -6.30 2.57
C SER A 161 7.81 -6.73 3.40
N TRP A 162 7.70 -7.81 4.19
CA TRP A 162 8.77 -8.24 5.10
C TRP A 162 10.00 -8.83 4.40
N PHE A 163 9.84 -9.39 3.21
CA PHE A 163 10.93 -10.09 2.52
C PHE A 163 12.03 -9.19 1.98
N LEU A 164 11.76 -7.92 1.76
CA LEU A 164 12.68 -6.97 1.14
C LEU A 164 12.85 -5.72 2.01
N ASP A 165 13.98 -5.03 1.83
CA ASP A 165 14.25 -3.78 2.53
C ASP A 165 13.14 -2.74 2.31
N PRO A 166 12.83 -1.88 3.30
CA PRO A 166 11.89 -0.78 3.14
C PRO A 166 12.22 0.09 1.92
N GLY A 167 11.21 0.39 1.11
CA GLY A 167 11.36 1.12 -0.15
C GLY A 167 11.37 0.23 -1.40
N HIS A 168 11.57 -1.08 -1.24
CA HIS A 168 11.34 -2.02 -2.33
C HIS A 168 9.85 -2.33 -2.52
N PRO A 169 9.41 -2.66 -3.76
CA PRO A 169 8.05 -3.12 -3.99
C PRO A 169 7.71 -4.34 -3.10
N ALA A 170 6.54 -4.33 -2.49
CA ALA A 170 6.06 -5.47 -1.71
C ALA A 170 5.88 -6.70 -2.60
N ILE A 171 6.01 -7.90 -2.04
CA ILE A 171 5.71 -9.13 -2.76
C ILE A 171 4.22 -9.44 -2.61
N ILE A 172 3.56 -9.80 -3.72
CA ILE A 172 2.14 -10.15 -3.69
C ILE A 172 1.95 -11.57 -4.19
N TYR A 173 1.31 -12.40 -3.37
CA TYR A 173 0.98 -13.79 -3.67
C TYR A 173 -0.51 -14.06 -3.58
N PRO A 174 -1.06 -15.00 -4.37
CA PRO A 174 -2.34 -15.60 -4.05
C PRO A 174 -2.32 -16.15 -2.61
N LEU A 175 -3.39 -15.91 -1.84
CA LEU A 175 -3.46 -16.34 -0.43
C LEU A 175 -3.12 -17.82 -0.26
N LYS A 176 -3.65 -18.68 -1.13
CA LYS A 176 -3.39 -20.13 -1.09
C LYS A 176 -1.91 -20.47 -1.22
N GLU A 177 -1.18 -19.81 -2.13
CA GLU A 177 0.24 -20.03 -2.33
C GLU A 177 1.07 -19.50 -1.16
N TRP A 178 0.68 -18.32 -0.67
CA TRP A 178 1.34 -17.75 0.50
C TRP A 178 1.18 -18.65 1.73
N LEU A 179 -0.03 -19.17 1.99
CA LEU A 179 -0.29 -20.13 3.08
C LEU A 179 0.51 -21.43 2.92
N ALA A 180 0.79 -21.83 1.67
CA ALA A 180 1.63 -23.00 1.36
C ALA A 180 3.15 -22.71 1.49
N GLY A 181 3.54 -21.50 1.94
CA GLY A 181 4.92 -21.15 2.19
C GLY A 181 5.64 -20.44 1.04
N ALA A 182 4.91 -19.92 0.02
CA ALA A 182 5.52 -19.15 -1.06
C ALA A 182 6.37 -18.00 -0.52
N ARG A 183 7.55 -17.81 -1.12
CA ARG A 183 8.53 -16.76 -0.77
C ARG A 183 9.34 -16.39 -2.03
N PRO A 184 9.96 -15.20 -2.07
CA PRO A 184 10.82 -14.81 -3.19
C PRO A 184 12.04 -15.73 -3.29
N PRO A 185 12.55 -16.02 -4.51
CA PRO A 185 13.81 -16.73 -4.69
C PRO A 185 14.96 -16.01 -3.96
N GLY A 186 15.84 -16.77 -3.32
CA GLY A 186 17.00 -16.22 -2.61
C GLY A 186 16.74 -15.74 -1.18
N THR A 187 15.48 -15.77 -0.72
CA THR A 187 15.11 -15.46 0.68
C THR A 187 15.08 -16.73 1.55
N GLU A 188 15.90 -17.72 1.24
CA GLU A 188 15.96 -19.00 1.96
C GLU A 188 16.68 -18.91 3.31
N ILE A 189 16.54 -17.79 4.01
CA ILE A 189 17.33 -17.49 5.20
C ILE A 189 17.02 -18.41 6.38
N PHE A 190 15.89 -19.11 6.36
CA PHE A 190 15.59 -20.11 7.41
C PHE A 190 14.93 -21.35 6.84
N ARG A 191 15.74 -22.39 6.62
CA ARG A 191 15.24 -23.76 6.71
C ARG A 191 14.98 -24.05 8.19
N PHE A 192 13.77 -23.86 8.65
CA PHE A 192 13.37 -24.58 9.84
C PHE A 192 13.43 -26.08 9.51
N PRO A 193 14.15 -26.91 10.25
CA PRO A 193 14.02 -28.33 10.11
C PRO A 193 12.60 -28.72 10.52
N TRP A 194 11.83 -29.11 9.56
CA TRP A 194 10.52 -29.74 9.77
C TRP A 194 10.76 -31.22 10.10
#